data_4ca48b17e763674f777490334e567d07
#
_entry.id   4ca48b17e763674f777490334e567d07
#
_cell.length_a   1.000
_cell.length_b   1.000
_cell.length_c   1.000
_cell.angle_alpha   90.00
_cell.angle_beta   90.00
_cell.angle_gamma   90.00
#
_symmetry.space_group_name_H-M   'P 1'
#
loop_
_entity.id
_entity.type
_entity.pdbx_description
1 polymer ?
#
loop_
_entity_poly.entity_id
_entity_poly.type
_entity_poly.pdbx_seq_one_letter_code
_entity_poly.pdbx_strand_id
1 'polypeptide(L)'
;MNKQDYIKIINEKIDGSAKDILLKQVDLFYDAINNFKQAPHSYKKGDLVKLDKGTLLHGTYKNIEGLEKIAKEGLVCDLFSSGRNSKYPMTVGVWNLKKDYLLKDYINFYSGGTILFKGENLKETKIVPYDKMNNIMNIITRNDYFIWSMEQTKEARFMPSYQQENVQVGIIFNGNNKFAKELLNGDILNNNISDIDVKPFINEWYYERFLNDRKNKDDFFTDRESAIIFGLPSCFIEGVLVGRKYEFDEKMLSKIKELLPNCYICNLDGKVIF
;
A
#
# COMPACT_ATOMS: atom_id res chain seq x y z
N MET A 1 17.90 2.17 -11.15
CA MET A 1 19.03 2.84 -10.44
C MET A 1 19.72 1.84 -9.54
N ASN A 2 21.04 1.96 -9.35
CA ASN A 2 21.78 1.15 -8.38
C ASN A 2 21.97 1.90 -7.04
N LYS A 3 22.54 1.22 -6.03
CA LYS A 3 22.75 1.79 -4.68
C LYS A 3 23.54 3.11 -4.71
N GLN A 4 24.61 3.17 -5.51
CA GLN A 4 25.47 4.36 -5.58
C GLN A 4 24.77 5.55 -6.22
N ASP A 5 23.88 5.30 -7.19
CA ASP A 5 23.07 6.36 -7.80
C ASP A 5 22.15 7.03 -6.76
N TYR A 6 21.50 6.22 -5.89
CA TYR A 6 20.67 6.75 -4.81
C TYR A 6 21.49 7.54 -3.79
N ILE A 7 22.63 7.00 -3.35
CA ILE A 7 23.53 7.67 -2.40
C ILE A 7 24.02 9.01 -2.97
N LYS A 8 24.37 9.06 -4.25
CA LYS A 8 24.79 10.29 -4.92
C LYS A 8 23.67 11.34 -4.90
N ILE A 9 22.45 10.98 -5.29
CA ILE A 9 21.31 11.89 -5.31
C ILE A 9 21.00 12.43 -3.90
N ILE A 10 21.02 11.55 -2.89
CA ILE A 10 20.81 11.94 -1.49
C ILE A 10 21.88 12.94 -1.05
N ASN A 11 23.13 12.67 -1.34
CA ASN A 11 24.25 13.55 -0.98
C ASN A 11 24.18 14.93 -1.64
N GLU A 12 23.63 15.00 -2.86
CA GLU A 12 23.49 16.24 -3.63
C GLU A 12 22.26 17.07 -3.25
N LYS A 13 21.17 16.41 -2.78
CA LYS A 13 19.86 17.06 -2.63
C LYS A 13 19.36 17.18 -1.21
N ILE A 14 19.90 16.41 -0.28
CA ILE A 14 19.37 16.31 1.07
C ILE A 14 20.46 16.61 2.10
N ASP A 15 20.12 17.42 3.09
CA ASP A 15 21.00 17.82 4.18
C ASP A 15 20.45 17.42 5.54
N GLY A 16 21.30 17.51 6.57
CA GLY A 16 20.93 17.30 7.98
C GLY A 16 20.52 15.85 8.30
N SER A 17 19.73 15.69 9.36
CA SER A 17 19.32 14.38 9.89
C SER A 17 18.53 13.53 8.88
N ALA A 18 17.78 14.16 7.98
CA ALA A 18 17.05 13.46 6.93
C ALA A 18 17.97 12.69 5.98
N LYS A 19 19.15 13.23 5.72
CA LYS A 19 20.17 12.56 4.89
C LYS A 19 20.64 11.26 5.53
N ASP A 20 20.98 11.29 6.81
CA ASP A 20 21.49 10.12 7.53
C ASP A 20 20.42 9.03 7.62
N ILE A 21 19.16 9.44 7.87
CA ILE A 21 18.02 8.52 7.92
C ILE A 21 17.79 7.87 6.54
N LEU A 22 17.82 8.66 5.45
CA LEU A 22 17.66 8.12 4.10
C LEU A 22 18.79 7.16 3.72
N LEU A 23 20.04 7.52 3.99
CA LEU A 23 21.20 6.66 3.72
C LEU A 23 21.09 5.33 4.46
N LYS A 24 20.68 5.36 5.73
CA LYS A 24 20.42 4.15 6.51
C LYS A 24 19.31 3.30 5.89
N GLN A 25 18.22 3.91 5.42
CA GLN A 25 17.12 3.17 4.78
C GLN A 25 17.54 2.57 3.43
N VAL A 26 18.39 3.26 2.66
CA VAL A 26 19.00 2.71 1.44
C VAL A 26 19.86 1.49 1.77
N ASP A 27 20.67 1.56 2.83
CA ASP A 27 21.49 0.44 3.26
C ASP A 27 20.64 -0.79 3.64
N LEU A 28 19.59 -0.61 4.44
CA LEU A 28 18.65 -1.68 4.82
C LEU A 28 17.93 -2.26 3.60
N PHE A 29 17.52 -1.41 2.65
CA PHE A 29 16.88 -1.83 1.41
C PHE A 29 17.78 -2.76 0.58
N TYR A 30 19.06 -2.39 0.41
CA TYR A 30 20.01 -3.19 -0.34
C TYR A 30 20.52 -4.41 0.44
N ASP A 31 20.55 -4.34 1.76
CA ASP A 31 20.80 -5.51 2.61
C ASP A 31 19.71 -6.56 2.40
N ALA A 32 18.44 -6.13 2.35
CA ALA A 32 17.34 -7.03 2.03
C ALA A 32 17.47 -7.65 0.63
N ILE A 33 17.82 -6.87 -0.40
CA ILE A 33 18.02 -7.39 -1.77
C ILE A 33 19.09 -8.48 -1.78
N ASN A 34 20.17 -8.28 -1.05
CA ASN A 34 21.32 -9.20 -1.07
C ASN A 34 21.07 -10.47 -0.24
N ASN A 35 20.33 -10.38 0.84
CA ASN A 35 20.26 -11.42 1.86
C ASN A 35 18.88 -12.07 2.04
N PHE A 36 17.80 -11.47 1.51
CA PHE A 36 16.48 -12.06 1.55
C PHE A 36 16.10 -12.69 0.20
N LYS A 37 15.55 -13.88 0.27
CA LYS A 37 14.96 -14.57 -0.89
C LYS A 37 13.54 -14.98 -0.54
N GLN A 38 12.58 -14.47 -1.31
CA GLN A 38 11.20 -14.90 -1.19
C GLN A 38 11.09 -16.38 -1.57
N ALA A 39 10.60 -17.20 -0.64
CA ALA A 39 10.30 -18.60 -0.95
C ALA A 39 9.12 -18.68 -1.95
N PRO A 40 9.12 -19.67 -2.85
CA PRO A 40 7.96 -19.94 -3.67
C PRO A 40 6.73 -20.18 -2.81
N HIS A 41 5.59 -19.66 -3.24
CA HIS A 41 4.31 -19.89 -2.56
C HIS A 41 3.83 -21.35 -2.72
N SER A 42 3.00 -21.81 -1.79
CA SER A 42 2.39 -23.15 -1.82
C SER A 42 1.00 -23.19 -2.46
N TYR A 43 0.44 -22.03 -2.84
CA TYR A 43 -0.89 -21.93 -3.42
C TYR A 43 -0.98 -22.64 -4.77
N LYS A 44 -2.13 -23.29 -4.99
CA LYS A 44 -2.53 -23.87 -6.28
C LYS A 44 -3.60 -23.01 -6.94
N LYS A 45 -3.76 -23.16 -8.26
CA LYS A 45 -4.83 -22.49 -8.98
C LYS A 45 -6.19 -22.83 -8.36
N GLY A 46 -6.98 -21.80 -8.06
CA GLY A 46 -8.29 -21.91 -7.41
C GLY A 46 -8.26 -21.74 -5.90
N ASP A 47 -7.10 -21.81 -5.25
CA ASP A 47 -6.99 -21.60 -3.81
C ASP A 47 -7.35 -20.17 -3.43
N LEU A 48 -7.97 -20.00 -2.26
CA LEU A 48 -8.24 -18.69 -1.69
C LEU A 48 -6.98 -18.15 -1.01
N VAL A 49 -6.62 -16.92 -1.36
CA VAL A 49 -5.47 -16.24 -0.76
C VAL A 49 -5.79 -15.78 0.65
N LYS A 50 -4.92 -16.11 1.57
CA LYS A 50 -4.87 -15.60 2.93
C LYS A 50 -3.81 -14.50 3.02
N LEU A 51 -4.18 -13.39 3.62
CA LEU A 51 -3.27 -12.31 3.98
C LEU A 51 -3.04 -12.35 5.48
N ASP A 52 -1.81 -12.53 5.88
CA ASP A 52 -1.44 -12.56 7.30
C ASP A 52 -1.29 -11.14 7.86
N LYS A 53 -1.49 -10.97 9.15
CA LYS A 53 -1.11 -9.75 9.86
C LYS A 53 0.34 -9.37 9.51
N GLY A 54 0.57 -8.10 9.19
CA GLY A 54 1.88 -7.60 8.77
C GLY A 54 2.12 -7.65 7.26
N THR A 55 1.22 -8.25 6.47
CA THR A 55 1.25 -8.11 5.01
C THR A 55 1.10 -6.64 4.63
N LEU A 56 1.88 -6.21 3.62
CA LEU A 56 1.84 -4.85 3.11
C LEU A 56 1.25 -4.84 1.71
N LEU A 57 0.35 -3.89 1.45
CA LEU A 57 -0.39 -3.80 0.19
C LEU A 57 -0.14 -2.46 -0.49
N HIS A 58 0.08 -2.50 -1.81
CA HIS A 58 0.26 -1.29 -2.62
C HIS A 58 -0.48 -1.43 -3.95
N GLY A 59 -1.17 -0.36 -4.37
CA GLY A 59 -1.80 -0.29 -5.69
C GLY A 59 -1.02 0.59 -6.65
N THR A 60 -0.85 0.14 -7.89
CA THR A 60 -0.22 0.97 -8.92
C THR A 60 -1.22 1.44 -9.97
N TYR A 61 -1.24 2.74 -10.25
CA TYR A 61 -2.09 3.34 -11.28
C TYR A 61 -1.62 3.07 -12.71
N LYS A 62 -0.34 2.76 -12.87
CA LYS A 62 0.25 2.49 -14.18
C LYS A 62 0.13 1.03 -14.60
N ASN A 63 -0.77 0.28 -13.95
CA ASN A 63 -1.04 -1.12 -14.28
C ASN A 63 0.26 -1.94 -14.39
N ILE A 64 0.44 -2.62 -15.54
CA ILE A 64 1.61 -3.47 -15.78
C ILE A 64 2.93 -2.69 -15.83
N GLU A 65 2.94 -1.47 -16.37
CA GLU A 65 4.15 -0.65 -16.43
C GLU A 65 4.64 -0.26 -15.03
N GLY A 66 3.70 0.03 -14.14
CA GLY A 66 4.00 0.28 -12.73
C GLY A 66 4.56 -0.96 -12.04
N LEU A 67 3.97 -2.12 -12.31
CA LEU A 67 4.46 -3.39 -11.80
C LEU A 67 5.87 -3.71 -12.32
N GLU A 68 6.12 -3.53 -13.61
CA GLU A 68 7.44 -3.74 -14.22
C GLU A 68 8.53 -2.89 -13.55
N LYS A 69 8.21 -1.62 -13.30
CA LYS A 69 9.14 -0.73 -12.60
C LYS A 69 9.39 -1.21 -11.19
N ILE A 70 8.34 -1.55 -10.44
CA ILE A 70 8.46 -2.01 -9.05
C ILE A 70 9.16 -3.37 -8.98
N ALA A 71 8.92 -4.29 -9.92
CA ALA A 71 9.61 -5.57 -9.99
C ALA A 71 11.12 -5.43 -10.21
N LYS A 72 11.54 -4.42 -10.99
CA LYS A 72 12.96 -4.16 -11.30
C LYS A 72 13.68 -3.36 -10.23
N GLU A 73 13.03 -2.33 -9.70
CA GLU A 73 13.68 -1.31 -8.86
C GLU A 73 13.22 -1.36 -7.39
N GLY A 74 12.16 -2.13 -7.09
CA GLY A 74 11.42 -2.00 -5.85
C GLY A 74 10.41 -0.85 -5.88
N LEU A 75 9.60 -0.74 -4.84
CA LEU A 75 8.70 0.39 -4.60
C LEU A 75 9.53 1.50 -3.94
N VAL A 76 10.00 2.47 -4.71
CA VAL A 76 10.88 3.55 -4.27
C VAL A 76 10.15 4.88 -4.34
N CYS A 77 10.43 5.77 -3.38
CA CYS A 77 9.77 7.07 -3.22
C CYS A 77 9.98 8.02 -4.40
N ASP A 78 9.11 9.03 -4.49
CA ASP A 78 9.04 9.97 -5.62
C ASP A 78 10.28 10.89 -5.75
N LEU A 79 11.09 11.03 -4.71
CA LEU A 79 12.35 11.79 -4.77
C LEU A 79 13.25 11.34 -5.91
N PHE A 80 13.23 10.04 -6.23
CA PHE A 80 14.07 9.41 -7.25
C PHE A 80 13.32 9.16 -8.57
N SER A 81 12.03 9.47 -8.62
CA SER A 81 11.23 9.45 -9.82
C SER A 81 10.87 10.86 -10.24
N SER A 82 10.84 11.14 -11.53
CA SER A 82 10.61 12.49 -12.05
C SER A 82 9.28 13.11 -11.57
N GLY A 83 9.35 14.00 -10.60
CA GLY A 83 8.52 15.19 -10.59
C GLY A 83 7.08 15.12 -10.12
N ARG A 84 6.67 14.22 -9.24
CA ARG A 84 5.38 14.34 -8.56
C ARG A 84 5.51 15.07 -7.23
N ASN A 85 4.65 16.07 -7.05
CA ASN A 85 4.48 16.78 -5.78
C ASN A 85 3.67 15.87 -4.83
N SER A 86 4.34 14.90 -4.24
CA SER A 86 3.73 13.94 -3.32
C SER A 86 3.57 14.56 -1.94
N LYS A 87 2.54 14.14 -1.20
CA LYS A 87 2.35 14.48 0.23
C LYS A 87 3.57 14.06 1.05
N TYR A 88 4.17 12.93 0.70
CA TYR A 88 5.33 12.33 1.34
C TYR A 88 6.41 12.01 0.31
N PRO A 89 7.19 13.01 -0.14
CA PRO A 89 8.10 12.86 -1.28
C PRO A 89 9.23 11.86 -1.08
N MET A 90 9.62 11.60 0.15
CA MET A 90 10.73 10.70 0.50
C MET A 90 10.26 9.37 1.10
N THR A 91 8.97 9.07 1.00
CA THR A 91 8.40 7.82 1.52
C THR A 91 7.53 7.13 0.47
N VAL A 92 7.22 5.86 0.72
CA VAL A 92 6.22 5.10 -0.03
C VAL A 92 5.04 4.76 0.87
N GLY A 93 3.83 4.96 0.36
CA GLY A 93 2.61 4.59 1.06
C GLY A 93 2.25 3.13 0.81
N VAL A 94 1.96 2.39 1.87
CA VAL A 94 1.44 1.03 1.82
C VAL A 94 0.39 0.83 2.91
N TRP A 95 -0.56 -0.07 2.67
CA TRP A 95 -1.44 -0.55 3.73
C TRP A 95 -0.74 -1.65 4.51
N ASN A 96 -0.72 -1.53 5.83
CA ASN A 96 -0.11 -2.48 6.75
C ASN A 96 -1.21 -3.20 7.53
N LEU A 97 -1.44 -4.47 7.23
CA LEU A 97 -2.51 -5.26 7.83
C LEU A 97 -2.25 -5.52 9.30
N LYS A 98 -3.22 -5.21 10.15
CA LYS A 98 -3.12 -5.38 11.61
C LYS A 98 -3.75 -6.69 12.11
N LYS A 99 -4.41 -7.42 11.24
CA LYS A 99 -4.96 -8.77 11.48
C LYS A 99 -4.92 -9.61 10.20
N ASP A 100 -5.26 -10.88 10.33
CA ASP A 100 -5.36 -11.80 9.20
C ASP A 100 -6.67 -11.58 8.45
N TYR A 101 -6.65 -11.76 7.12
CA TYR A 101 -7.81 -11.68 6.26
C TYR A 101 -7.83 -12.80 5.22
N LEU A 102 -9.02 -13.19 4.76
CA LEU A 102 -9.13 -13.72 3.41
C LEU A 102 -9.10 -12.55 2.43
N LEU A 103 -8.30 -12.64 1.38
CA LEU A 103 -8.15 -11.54 0.42
C LEU A 103 -9.49 -11.09 -0.16
N LYS A 104 -10.39 -12.02 -0.48
CA LYS A 104 -11.75 -11.70 -0.96
C LYS A 104 -12.55 -10.82 0.02
N ASP A 105 -12.43 -11.07 1.32
CA ASP A 105 -13.15 -10.32 2.34
C ASP A 105 -12.52 -8.93 2.51
N TYR A 106 -11.19 -8.85 2.42
CA TYR A 106 -10.46 -7.58 2.40
C TYR A 106 -10.85 -6.73 1.19
N ILE A 107 -10.89 -7.32 0.00
CA ILE A 107 -11.35 -6.66 -1.22
C ILE A 107 -12.77 -6.14 -1.05
N ASN A 108 -13.70 -6.95 -0.56
CA ASN A 108 -15.09 -6.55 -0.35
C ASN A 108 -15.22 -5.41 0.68
N PHE A 109 -14.37 -5.41 1.70
CA PHE A 109 -14.35 -4.38 2.72
C PHE A 109 -13.85 -3.04 2.18
N TYR A 110 -12.77 -3.05 1.40
CA TYR A 110 -12.10 -1.82 0.94
C TYR A 110 -12.44 -1.40 -0.48
N SER A 111 -13.15 -2.22 -1.24
CA SER A 111 -13.43 -1.97 -2.64
C SER A 111 -14.55 -0.97 -2.91
N GLY A 112 -14.63 0.10 -2.16
CA GLY A 112 -15.54 1.19 -2.47
C GLY A 112 -16.88 1.10 -1.75
N GLY A 113 -16.86 0.72 -0.50
CA GLY A 113 -17.96 0.89 0.40
C GLY A 113 -17.93 2.27 1.04
N THR A 114 -19.07 2.73 1.45
CA THR A 114 -19.21 3.83 2.40
C THR A 114 -19.43 3.23 3.77
N ILE A 115 -18.68 3.68 4.75
CA ILE A 115 -18.91 3.31 6.15
C ILE A 115 -19.96 4.25 6.71
N LEU A 116 -21.06 3.69 7.16
CA LEU A 116 -22.11 4.41 7.84
C LEU A 116 -21.92 4.28 9.34
N PHE A 117 -21.89 5.41 10.03
CA PHE A 117 -21.81 5.48 11.48
C PHE A 117 -23.16 5.91 12.03
N LYS A 118 -23.68 5.20 13.02
CA LYS A 118 -24.90 5.55 13.70
C LYS A 118 -24.62 6.37 14.95
N GLY A 119 -25.02 7.66 14.92
CA GLY A 119 -24.98 8.54 16.08
C GLY A 119 -23.59 8.75 16.70
N GLU A 120 -23.56 9.36 17.86
CA GLU A 120 -22.32 9.72 18.58
C GLU A 120 -21.52 8.51 19.11
N ASN A 121 -22.12 7.34 19.16
CA ASN A 121 -21.51 6.16 19.78
C ASN A 121 -20.68 5.28 18.82
N LEU A 122 -20.66 5.57 17.53
CA LEU A 122 -19.84 4.89 16.53
C LEU A 122 -19.80 3.34 16.62
N LYS A 123 -20.75 2.72 17.35
CA LYS A 123 -20.71 1.28 17.64
C LYS A 123 -21.30 0.41 16.54
N GLU A 124 -22.12 0.97 15.68
CA GLU A 124 -22.69 0.26 14.54
C GLU A 124 -22.15 0.85 13.25
N THR A 125 -21.30 0.12 12.57
CA THR A 125 -20.82 0.47 11.25
C THR A 125 -21.46 -0.46 10.22
N LYS A 126 -21.98 0.11 9.11
CA LYS A 126 -22.41 -0.67 7.95
C LYS A 126 -21.56 -0.27 6.75
N ILE A 127 -20.97 -1.26 6.13
CA ILE A 127 -20.26 -1.06 4.87
C ILE A 127 -21.29 -1.24 3.76
N VAL A 128 -21.39 -0.24 2.91
CA VAL A 128 -22.33 -0.26 1.81
C VAL A 128 -21.55 -0.18 0.50
N PRO A 129 -21.75 -1.16 -0.39
CA PRO A 129 -21.15 -1.14 -1.71
C PRO A 129 -21.45 0.16 -2.46
N TYR A 130 -20.47 0.65 -3.21
CA TYR A 130 -20.55 1.94 -3.92
C TYR A 130 -21.72 2.04 -4.89
N ASP A 131 -22.10 0.94 -5.54
CA ASP A 131 -23.25 0.85 -6.45
C ASP A 131 -24.61 1.08 -5.75
N LYS A 132 -24.65 0.95 -4.43
CA LYS A 132 -25.86 1.19 -3.60
C LYS A 132 -25.87 2.56 -2.92
N MET A 133 -24.87 3.41 -3.16
CA MET A 133 -24.72 4.72 -2.53
C MET A 133 -25.91 5.65 -2.73
N ASN A 134 -26.52 5.67 -3.93
CA ASN A 134 -27.63 6.54 -4.22
C ASN A 134 -28.90 6.27 -3.35
N ASN A 135 -29.07 5.01 -2.95
CA ASN A 135 -30.15 4.63 -2.05
C ASN A 135 -29.87 4.99 -0.59
N ILE A 136 -28.62 5.14 -0.25
CA ILE A 136 -28.15 5.38 1.12
C ILE A 136 -28.20 6.85 1.49
N MET A 137 -27.98 7.77 0.54
CA MET A 137 -28.12 9.20 0.80
C MET A 137 -29.49 9.55 1.37
N ASN A 138 -30.53 8.85 0.93
CA ASN A 138 -31.89 9.02 1.48
C ASN A 138 -32.08 8.43 2.89
N ILE A 139 -31.29 7.43 3.26
CA ILE A 139 -31.34 6.81 4.60
C ILE A 139 -30.57 7.65 5.60
N ILE A 140 -29.47 8.26 5.17
CA ILE A 140 -28.57 9.06 6.02
C ILE A 140 -29.26 10.34 6.49
N THR A 141 -29.95 11.04 5.60
CA THR A 141 -30.69 12.27 5.94
C THR A 141 -31.84 12.05 6.93
N ARG A 142 -32.22 10.79 7.13
CA ARG A 142 -33.38 10.44 8.02
C ARG A 142 -33.01 9.85 9.37
N ASN A 143 -31.75 9.40 9.57
CA ASN A 143 -31.40 8.53 10.70
C ASN A 143 -30.13 8.92 11.46
N ASP A 144 -29.67 10.17 11.40
CA ASP A 144 -28.47 10.64 12.12
C ASP A 144 -27.22 9.80 11.91
N TYR A 145 -27.02 9.28 10.67
CA TYR A 145 -25.82 8.58 10.29
C TYR A 145 -24.80 9.55 9.68
N PHE A 146 -23.55 9.43 10.09
CA PHE A 146 -22.44 10.10 9.41
C PHE A 146 -21.95 9.24 8.27
N ILE A 147 -21.82 9.84 7.08
CA ILE A 147 -21.10 9.22 5.97
C ILE A 147 -19.64 9.56 6.14
N TRP A 148 -18.87 8.57 6.42
CA TRP A 148 -17.47 8.64 6.13
C TRP A 148 -17.25 8.07 4.74
N SER A 149 -17.09 8.96 3.78
CA SER A 149 -16.81 8.55 2.42
C SER A 149 -15.44 7.89 2.39
N MET A 150 -15.42 6.64 1.99
CA MET A 150 -14.21 5.95 1.60
C MET A 150 -13.58 6.55 0.33
N GLU A 151 -13.91 7.80 -0.04
CA GLU A 151 -13.09 8.54 -1.01
C GLU A 151 -11.64 8.61 -0.58
N GLN A 152 -11.42 8.56 0.70
CA GLN A 152 -10.12 8.39 1.29
C GLN A 152 -9.51 7.03 0.94
N THR A 153 -10.30 6.08 0.58
CA THR A 153 -9.83 4.84 -0.02
C THR A 153 -9.48 4.96 -1.52
N LYS A 154 -9.53 6.14 -2.09
CA LYS A 154 -8.60 6.41 -3.21
C LYS A 154 -7.18 6.04 -2.81
N GLU A 155 -6.95 5.93 -1.57
CA GLU A 155 -5.72 5.45 -0.94
C GLU A 155 -5.64 3.94 -0.84
N ALA A 156 -6.72 3.22 -0.84
CA ALA A 156 -6.70 1.79 -1.15
C ALA A 156 -6.47 1.57 -2.65
N ARG A 157 -5.46 2.25 -3.17
CA ARG A 157 -4.95 2.13 -4.54
C ARG A 157 -4.52 0.72 -4.88
N PHE A 158 -4.48 -0.11 -3.89
CA PHE A 158 -4.39 -1.55 -3.99
C PHE A 158 -5.59 -2.14 -4.71
N MET A 159 -6.78 -1.55 -4.52
CA MET A 159 -7.99 -2.05 -5.13
C MET A 159 -8.21 -1.45 -6.49
N PRO A 160 -8.45 -2.27 -7.53
CA PRO A 160 -8.93 -1.77 -8.80
C PRO A 160 -10.23 -1.03 -8.55
N SER A 161 -10.34 0.22 -9.02
CA SER A 161 -11.60 0.94 -8.89
C SER A 161 -12.71 0.17 -9.59
N TYR A 162 -13.92 0.21 -9.07
CA TYR A 162 -15.11 -0.34 -9.72
C TYR A 162 -15.41 0.26 -11.09
N GLN A 163 -14.90 1.43 -11.35
CA GLN A 163 -14.96 2.04 -12.66
C GLN A 163 -13.99 1.32 -13.58
N GLN A 164 -14.36 0.18 -13.93
CA GLN A 164 -13.99 -0.87 -14.87
C GLN A 164 -12.97 -0.57 -15.96
N GLU A 165 -12.67 0.68 -16.25
CA GLU A 165 -11.81 1.08 -17.35
C GLU A 165 -10.34 1.27 -16.94
N ASN A 166 -10.07 1.55 -15.67
CA ASN A 166 -8.72 1.71 -15.13
C ASN A 166 -8.36 0.57 -14.19
N VAL A 167 -8.11 -0.58 -14.75
CA VAL A 167 -7.69 -1.75 -13.99
C VAL A 167 -6.32 -1.48 -13.37
N GLN A 168 -6.29 -1.43 -12.06
CA GLN A 168 -5.06 -1.35 -11.30
C GLN A 168 -4.51 -2.75 -11.05
N VAL A 169 -3.21 -2.80 -10.87
CA VAL A 169 -2.52 -3.99 -10.37
C VAL A 169 -2.20 -3.73 -8.90
N GLY A 170 -2.66 -4.62 -8.03
CA GLY A 170 -2.31 -4.61 -6.62
C GLY A 170 -1.08 -5.46 -6.36
N ILE A 171 -0.21 -5.01 -5.46
CA ILE A 171 1.02 -5.69 -5.09
C ILE A 171 0.97 -6.06 -3.63
N ILE A 172 1.24 -7.32 -3.34
CA ILE A 172 1.22 -7.91 -2.00
C ILE A 172 2.67 -8.18 -1.60
N PHE A 173 3.12 -7.52 -0.52
CA PHE A 173 4.47 -7.66 0.01
C PHE A 173 4.45 -8.45 1.33
N ASN A 174 5.41 -9.32 1.49
CA ASN A 174 5.72 -9.98 2.75
C ASN A 174 6.35 -9.00 3.74
N GLY A 175 5.53 -8.44 4.62
CA GLY A 175 5.99 -7.55 5.70
C GLY A 175 6.45 -8.27 6.97
N ASN A 176 6.33 -9.60 7.02
CA ASN A 176 6.61 -10.38 8.22
C ASN A 176 8.07 -10.86 8.36
N ASN A 177 8.88 -10.70 7.31
CA ASN A 177 10.30 -11.05 7.37
C ASN A 177 11.11 -10.03 8.20
N LYS A 178 12.29 -10.43 8.69
CA LYS A 178 13.13 -9.58 9.54
C LYS A 178 13.57 -8.27 8.87
N PHE A 179 13.89 -8.31 7.56
CA PHE A 179 14.34 -7.13 6.82
C PHE A 179 13.20 -6.13 6.60
N ALA A 180 11.97 -6.62 6.34
CA ALA A 180 10.80 -5.75 6.25
C ALA A 180 10.51 -5.06 7.59
N LYS A 181 10.65 -5.76 8.70
CA LYS A 181 10.49 -5.18 10.04
C LYS A 181 11.52 -4.09 10.34
N GLU A 182 12.76 -4.25 9.89
CA GLU A 182 13.80 -3.23 10.02
C GLU A 182 13.47 -1.99 9.16
N LEU A 183 13.03 -2.19 7.91
CA LEU A 183 12.59 -1.08 7.04
C LEU A 183 11.35 -0.37 7.61
N LEU A 184 10.42 -1.11 8.22
CA LEU A 184 9.24 -0.54 8.87
C LEU A 184 9.55 0.34 10.08
N ASN A 185 10.76 0.28 10.65
CA ASN A 185 11.19 1.27 11.65
C ASN A 185 11.24 2.69 11.07
N GLY A 186 11.37 2.83 9.75
CA GLY A 186 11.25 4.08 9.01
C GLY A 186 9.79 4.46 8.63
N ASP A 187 8.78 3.87 9.24
CA ASP A 187 7.38 4.27 9.05
C ASP A 187 7.09 5.54 9.85
N ILE A 188 7.00 6.67 9.16
CA ILE A 188 6.81 7.99 9.78
C ILE A 188 5.41 8.19 10.37
N LEU A 189 4.42 7.40 9.96
CA LEU A 189 3.04 7.52 10.44
C LEU A 189 2.80 6.76 11.75
N ASN A 190 3.46 5.62 11.95
CA ASN A 190 3.14 4.69 13.02
C ASN A 190 4.24 4.54 14.09
N ASN A 191 5.44 5.03 13.84
CA ASN A 191 6.54 4.93 14.77
C ASN A 191 6.77 6.24 15.56
N ASN A 192 7.44 6.13 16.71
CA ASN A 192 7.79 7.25 17.57
C ASN A 192 9.06 7.98 17.07
N ILE A 193 9.06 8.37 15.80
CA ILE A 193 10.08 9.25 15.24
C ILE A 193 9.76 10.68 15.71
N SER A 194 10.74 11.46 16.13
CA SER A 194 10.50 12.83 16.61
C SER A 194 9.89 13.70 15.50
N ASP A 195 9.04 14.64 15.86
CA ASP A 195 8.39 15.52 14.88
C ASP A 195 9.41 16.35 14.09
N ILE A 196 10.54 16.69 14.69
CA ILE A 196 11.64 17.43 14.05
C ILE A 196 12.29 16.56 12.97
N ASP A 197 12.55 15.28 13.27
CA ASP A 197 13.17 14.36 12.33
C ASP A 197 12.23 13.93 11.20
N VAL A 198 10.92 13.99 11.43
CA VAL A 198 9.90 13.64 10.43
C VAL A 198 9.61 14.78 9.45
N LYS A 199 9.71 16.03 9.91
CA LYS A 199 9.37 17.23 9.10
C LYS A 199 9.99 17.25 7.71
N PRO A 200 11.27 16.88 7.49
CA PRO A 200 11.87 16.88 6.15
C PRO A 200 11.25 15.89 5.16
N PHE A 201 10.55 14.85 5.67
CA PHE A 201 9.94 13.80 4.84
C PHE A 201 8.52 14.12 4.39
N ILE A 202 7.95 15.24 4.86
CA ILE A 202 6.57 15.62 4.62
C ILE A 202 6.55 16.96 3.87
N ASN A 203 5.65 17.08 2.90
CA ASN A 203 5.41 18.34 2.24
C ASN A 203 4.86 19.34 3.28
N GLU A 204 5.40 20.55 3.34
CA GLU A 204 5.07 21.59 4.31
C GLU A 204 3.55 21.88 4.39
N TRP A 205 2.85 21.86 3.27
CA TRP A 205 1.39 22.02 3.20
C TRP A 205 0.59 20.97 3.97
N TYR A 206 1.18 19.78 4.22
CA TYR A 206 0.50 18.68 4.90
C TYR A 206 1.00 18.46 6.33
N TYR A 207 2.02 19.22 6.76
CA TYR A 207 2.67 18.96 8.05
C TYR A 207 1.71 19.08 9.24
N GLU A 208 0.89 20.16 9.29
CA GLU A 208 -0.09 20.36 10.36
C GLU A 208 -1.16 19.24 10.37
N ARG A 209 -1.63 18.85 9.19
CA ARG A 209 -2.57 17.74 9.08
C ARG A 209 -1.94 16.44 9.57
N PHE A 210 -0.70 16.19 9.20
CA PHE A 210 0.05 15.02 9.66
C PHE A 210 0.17 14.98 11.18
N LEU A 211 0.48 16.09 11.86
CA LEU A 211 0.55 16.15 13.31
C LEU A 211 -0.80 15.85 13.96
N ASN A 212 -1.89 16.33 13.36
CA ASN A 212 -3.24 16.05 13.83
C ASN A 212 -3.60 14.57 13.62
N ASP A 213 -3.32 14.00 12.45
CA ASP A 213 -3.57 12.58 12.16
C ASP A 213 -2.74 11.66 13.08
N ARG A 214 -1.52 12.07 13.47
CA ARG A 214 -0.72 11.33 14.48
C ARG A 214 -1.28 11.38 15.89
N LYS A 215 -1.86 12.51 16.28
CA LYS A 215 -2.46 12.68 17.61
C LYS A 215 -3.80 11.96 17.73
N ASN A 216 -4.60 12.00 16.67
CA ASN A 216 -5.93 11.39 16.60
C ASN A 216 -5.84 9.94 16.08
N LYS A 217 -4.97 9.13 16.71
CA LYS A 217 -4.87 7.70 16.42
C LYS A 217 -6.11 6.97 16.93
N ASP A 218 -7.29 7.30 16.39
CA ASP A 218 -8.47 6.53 16.67
C ASP A 218 -8.33 5.13 16.09
N ASP A 219 -8.54 4.14 16.94
CA ASP A 219 -8.51 2.70 16.62
C ASP A 219 -9.60 2.25 15.64
N PHE A 220 -10.17 3.21 14.90
CA PHE A 220 -11.30 2.99 14.02
C PHE A 220 -10.98 2.04 12.86
N PHE A 221 -9.74 2.09 12.38
CA PHE A 221 -9.24 1.18 11.37
C PHE A 221 -8.19 0.27 11.97
N THR A 222 -8.47 -1.02 11.91
CA THR A 222 -7.50 -2.05 12.29
C THR A 222 -6.27 -2.02 11.40
N ASP A 223 -6.43 -1.56 10.14
CA ASP A 223 -5.35 -1.44 9.18
C ASP A 223 -5.04 0.02 8.95
N ARG A 224 -3.77 0.35 8.86
CA ARG A 224 -3.30 1.74 8.72
C ARG A 224 -2.38 1.88 7.54
N GLU A 225 -2.46 3.06 6.92
CA GLU A 225 -1.43 3.48 6.00
C GLU A 225 -0.09 3.58 6.76
N SER A 226 0.93 3.03 6.17
CA SER A 226 2.33 3.19 6.57
C SER A 226 3.04 4.01 5.51
N ALA A 227 3.81 5.02 5.92
CA ALA A 227 4.66 5.81 5.04
C ALA A 227 6.12 5.48 5.35
N ILE A 228 6.69 4.57 4.56
CA ILE A 228 8.01 3.99 4.78
C ILE A 228 9.05 4.83 4.07
N ILE A 229 10.03 5.34 4.79
CA ILE A 229 11.14 6.14 4.24
C ILE A 229 11.89 5.32 3.20
N PHE A 230 12.21 5.93 2.07
CA PHE A 230 12.88 5.39 0.90
C PHE A 230 12.03 4.39 0.12
N GLY A 231 11.68 3.22 0.68
CA GLY A 231 10.89 2.23 -0.08
C GLY A 231 10.95 0.80 0.43
N LEU A 232 10.39 -0.10 -0.41
CA LEU A 232 10.37 -1.56 -0.20
C LEU A 232 11.01 -2.28 -1.39
N PRO A 233 11.93 -3.22 -1.17
CA PRO A 233 12.56 -3.97 -2.25
C PRO A 233 11.59 -4.98 -2.89
N SER A 234 11.78 -5.22 -4.19
CA SER A 234 10.94 -6.16 -4.95
C SER A 234 11.02 -7.60 -4.46
N CYS A 235 12.11 -7.99 -3.81
CA CYS A 235 12.25 -9.32 -3.25
C CYS A 235 11.21 -9.64 -2.14
N PHE A 236 10.51 -8.65 -1.62
CA PHE A 236 9.40 -8.88 -0.66
C PHE A 236 8.05 -9.15 -1.34
N ILE A 237 7.94 -9.01 -2.66
CA ILE A 237 6.69 -9.26 -3.37
C ILE A 237 6.39 -10.76 -3.31
N GLU A 238 5.23 -11.11 -2.73
CA GLU A 238 4.76 -12.49 -2.63
C GLU A 238 3.55 -12.76 -3.51
N GLY A 239 2.81 -11.71 -3.89
CA GLY A 239 1.63 -11.87 -4.73
C GLY A 239 1.29 -10.62 -5.54
N VAL A 240 0.53 -10.85 -6.61
CA VAL A 240 0.00 -9.81 -7.49
C VAL A 240 -1.49 -10.00 -7.64
N LEU A 241 -2.27 -8.96 -7.29
CA LEU A 241 -3.70 -8.91 -7.55
C LEU A 241 -3.94 -8.27 -8.90
N VAL A 242 -4.70 -8.92 -9.76
CA VAL A 242 -5.10 -8.38 -11.05
C VAL A 242 -6.60 -8.12 -11.12
N GLY A 243 -6.96 -7.00 -11.74
CA GLY A 243 -8.35 -6.69 -12.00
C GLY A 243 -8.95 -7.58 -13.09
N ARG A 244 -10.28 -7.56 -13.21
CA ARG A 244 -11.06 -8.43 -14.12
C ARG A 244 -10.60 -8.38 -15.58
N LYS A 245 -10.11 -7.23 -16.02
CA LYS A 245 -9.58 -7.07 -17.40
C LYS A 245 -8.41 -8.01 -17.70
N TYR A 246 -7.59 -8.33 -16.72
CA TYR A 246 -6.39 -9.15 -16.89
C TYR A 246 -6.55 -10.58 -16.39
N GLU A 247 -7.68 -10.91 -15.77
CA GLU A 247 -7.92 -12.24 -15.19
C GLU A 247 -7.82 -13.37 -16.23
N PHE A 248 -8.16 -13.09 -17.50
CA PHE A 248 -8.14 -14.03 -18.61
C PHE A 248 -7.11 -13.67 -19.69
N ASP A 249 -6.27 -12.68 -19.43
CA ASP A 249 -5.21 -12.27 -20.36
C ASP A 249 -3.94 -13.10 -20.10
N GLU A 250 -3.87 -14.28 -20.70
CA GLU A 250 -2.74 -15.21 -20.53
C GLU A 250 -1.39 -14.57 -20.82
N LYS A 251 -1.31 -13.67 -21.81
CA LYS A 251 -0.08 -12.96 -22.17
C LYS A 251 0.37 -12.06 -21.01
N MET A 252 -0.57 -11.35 -20.40
CA MET A 252 -0.30 -10.50 -19.27
C MET A 252 0.10 -11.30 -18.03
N LEU A 253 -0.64 -12.39 -17.75
CA LEU A 253 -0.34 -13.27 -16.61
C LEU A 253 1.03 -13.92 -16.75
N SER A 254 1.38 -14.40 -17.95
CA SER A 254 2.70 -14.96 -18.24
C SER A 254 3.81 -13.92 -18.06
N LYS A 255 3.59 -12.69 -18.51
CA LYS A 255 4.55 -11.59 -18.31
C LYS A 255 4.74 -11.25 -16.82
N ILE A 256 3.68 -11.24 -16.02
CA ILE A 256 3.79 -11.05 -14.57
C ILE A 256 4.62 -12.18 -13.95
N LYS A 257 4.38 -13.42 -14.36
CA LYS A 257 5.10 -14.59 -13.84
C LYS A 257 6.57 -14.60 -14.25
N GLU A 258 6.89 -14.12 -15.44
CA GLU A 258 8.28 -13.93 -15.88
C GLU A 258 9.00 -12.90 -15.00
N LEU A 259 8.35 -11.78 -14.70
CA LEU A 259 8.91 -10.73 -13.85
C LEU A 259 9.07 -11.17 -12.38
N LEU A 260 8.12 -11.95 -11.87
CA LEU A 260 7.99 -12.34 -10.47
C LEU A 260 7.71 -13.87 -10.35
N PRO A 261 8.70 -14.72 -10.63
CA PRO A 261 8.49 -16.17 -10.78
C PRO A 261 8.01 -16.87 -9.50
N ASN A 262 8.34 -16.34 -8.33
CA ASN A 262 7.96 -16.90 -7.04
C ASN A 262 6.63 -16.39 -6.49
N CYS A 263 5.98 -15.43 -7.18
CA CYS A 263 4.74 -14.81 -6.72
C CYS A 263 3.53 -15.59 -7.20
N TYR A 264 2.47 -15.63 -6.38
CA TYR A 264 1.15 -16.02 -6.87
C TYR A 264 0.47 -14.85 -7.58
N ILE A 265 -0.41 -15.14 -8.53
CA ILE A 265 -1.28 -14.16 -9.17
C ILE A 265 -2.72 -14.49 -8.78
N CYS A 266 -3.44 -13.51 -8.26
CA CYS A 266 -4.81 -13.70 -7.80
C CYS A 266 -5.75 -12.66 -8.43
N ASN A 267 -7.04 -12.97 -8.46
CA ASN A 267 -8.09 -12.12 -8.97
C ASN A 267 -8.87 -11.41 -7.84
N LEU A 268 -9.86 -10.61 -8.21
CA LEU A 268 -10.72 -9.88 -7.27
C LEU A 268 -11.61 -10.77 -6.40
N ASP A 269 -11.80 -12.03 -6.76
CA ASP A 269 -12.48 -13.01 -5.91
C ASP A 269 -11.54 -13.62 -4.86
N GLY A 270 -10.30 -13.12 -4.80
CA GLY A 270 -9.26 -13.60 -3.89
C GLY A 270 -8.75 -14.99 -4.21
N LYS A 271 -8.94 -15.46 -5.46
CA LYS A 271 -8.50 -16.77 -5.92
C LYS A 271 -7.20 -16.67 -6.70
N VAL A 272 -6.31 -17.61 -6.47
CA VAL A 272 -5.12 -17.79 -7.30
C VAL A 272 -5.56 -18.26 -8.69
N ILE A 273 -5.10 -17.55 -9.70
CA ILE A 273 -5.47 -17.83 -11.11
C ILE A 273 -4.30 -18.33 -11.94
N PHE A 274 -3.06 -18.11 -11.48
CA PHE A 274 -1.85 -18.47 -12.23
C PHE A 274 -0.69 -18.81 -11.30
#